data_158187441f008b7cb9da53d02d274225
#
_entry.id   158187441f008b7cb9da53d02d274225
#
_cell.length_a   1.000
_cell.length_b   1.000
_cell.length_c   1.000
_cell.angle_alpha   90.00
_cell.angle_beta   90.00
_cell.angle_gamma   90.00
#
_symmetry.space_group_name_H-M   'P 1'
#
loop_
_entity.id
_entity.type
_entity.pdbx_description
1 polymer ?
#
loop_
_entity_poly.entity_id
_entity_poly.type
_entity_poly.pdbx_seq_one_letter_code
_entity_poly.pdbx_strand_id
1 'polypeptide(L)'
;MSATAPLTVALVQAACPGPDITANVRRHAELLRAAGARLTVFPECSLTGYDPAAEAVTADDPRLDPLADACRETGSTALVCAALAEPGGVESLALLALDGTDVRVVHRKTHLHGAEVDRFTPGARPSVLEVGGRRIGLAICADASVPGHAAATAELGIDAYLASALYGADPVALARRDSQVRDAAAAHGVWGLLATSAGPSGTYPATSGGSGAWAPGGALVAQAGPDPDGIVTVTL
;
A
#
# COMPACT_ATOMS: atom_id res chain seq x y z
N MET A 1 -0.66 -8.66 30.92
CA MET A 1 -0.36 -8.24 29.54
C MET A 1 -1.24 -7.02 29.26
N SER A 2 -0.65 -5.85 28.98
CA SER A 2 -1.45 -4.66 28.61
C SER A 2 -2.08 -4.92 27.23
N ALA A 3 -3.37 -4.74 27.13
CA ALA A 3 -4.05 -4.84 25.81
C ALA A 3 -3.45 -3.79 24.86
N THR A 4 -3.01 -4.21 23.69
CA THR A 4 -2.54 -3.28 22.65
C THR A 4 -3.69 -2.35 22.30
N ALA A 5 -3.44 -1.06 22.20
CA ALA A 5 -4.47 -0.08 21.83
C ALA A 5 -5.04 -0.42 20.44
N PRO A 6 -6.33 -0.17 20.20
CA PRO A 6 -6.95 -0.39 18.90
C PRO A 6 -6.28 0.51 17.84
N LEU A 7 -5.94 -0.08 16.68
CA LEU A 7 -5.39 0.63 15.52
C LEU A 7 -6.46 0.73 14.42
N THR A 8 -6.89 1.95 14.10
CA THR A 8 -7.76 2.19 12.96
C THR A 8 -6.94 2.31 11.68
N VAL A 9 -7.25 1.48 10.68
CA VAL A 9 -6.60 1.44 9.37
C VAL A 9 -7.61 1.76 8.28
N ALA A 10 -7.28 2.69 7.39
CA ALA A 10 -8.03 3.00 6.18
C ALA A 10 -7.28 2.47 4.94
N LEU A 11 -7.99 1.72 4.12
CA LEU A 11 -7.52 1.16 2.85
C LEU A 11 -8.19 1.97 1.74
N VAL A 12 -7.44 2.84 1.11
CA VAL A 12 -7.92 3.79 0.10
C VAL A 12 -7.73 3.19 -1.29
N GLN A 13 -8.73 3.34 -2.17
CA GLN A 13 -8.59 2.95 -3.58
C GLN A 13 -8.55 4.19 -4.49
N ALA A 14 -7.48 4.98 -4.35
CA ALA A 14 -7.29 6.18 -5.12
C ALA A 14 -7.16 5.88 -6.62
N ALA A 15 -7.80 6.69 -7.47
CA ALA A 15 -7.47 6.76 -8.88
C ALA A 15 -6.20 7.59 -9.06
N CYS A 16 -5.29 7.11 -9.91
CA CYS A 16 -4.03 7.79 -10.22
C CYS A 16 -3.82 7.78 -11.74
N PRO A 17 -4.59 8.59 -12.49
CA PRO A 17 -4.68 8.47 -13.95
C PRO A 17 -3.41 8.88 -14.69
N GLY A 18 -2.51 9.63 -14.06
CA GLY A 18 -1.31 10.13 -14.69
C GLY A 18 -0.17 10.41 -13.73
N PRO A 19 1.01 10.77 -14.27
CA PRO A 19 2.25 10.91 -13.50
C PRO A 19 2.38 12.26 -12.77
N ASP A 20 1.31 13.05 -12.65
CA ASP A 20 1.34 14.31 -11.90
C ASP A 20 1.40 14.06 -10.39
N ILE A 21 2.61 13.91 -9.87
CA ILE A 21 2.90 13.66 -8.47
C ILE A 21 2.25 14.74 -7.58
N THR A 22 2.31 16.00 -7.96
CA THR A 22 1.75 17.10 -7.16
C THR A 22 0.23 16.99 -7.03
N ALA A 23 -0.48 16.68 -8.12
CA ALA A 23 -1.92 16.47 -8.09
C ALA A 23 -2.29 15.22 -7.27
N ASN A 24 -1.57 14.11 -7.46
CA ASN A 24 -1.80 12.88 -6.73
C ASN A 24 -1.56 13.05 -5.21
N VAL A 25 -0.47 13.72 -4.82
CA VAL A 25 -0.17 14.01 -3.40
C VAL A 25 -1.28 14.85 -2.75
N ARG A 26 -1.77 15.89 -3.44
CA ARG A 26 -2.90 16.70 -2.93
C ARG A 26 -4.15 15.86 -2.75
N ARG A 27 -4.46 15.00 -3.73
CA ARG A 27 -5.60 14.08 -3.63
C ARG A 27 -5.45 13.10 -2.48
N HIS A 28 -4.25 12.56 -2.28
CA HIS A 28 -3.96 11.67 -1.15
C HIS A 28 -4.15 12.38 0.20
N ALA A 29 -3.72 13.65 0.31
CA ALA A 29 -3.92 14.45 1.52
C ALA A 29 -5.41 14.67 1.84
N GLU A 30 -6.25 14.92 0.82
CA GLU A 30 -7.71 15.02 0.97
C GLU A 30 -8.32 13.70 1.46
N LEU A 31 -7.96 12.60 0.81
CA LEU A 31 -8.46 11.25 1.15
C LEU A 31 -8.01 10.81 2.55
N LEU A 32 -6.78 11.13 2.95
CA LEU A 32 -6.27 10.87 4.30
C LEU A 32 -7.08 11.62 5.37
N ARG A 33 -7.37 12.92 5.14
CA ARG A 33 -8.22 13.70 6.05
C ARG A 33 -9.63 13.12 6.14
N ALA A 34 -10.19 12.71 5.01
CA ALA A 34 -11.53 12.10 4.95
C ALA A 34 -11.58 10.73 5.65
N ALA A 35 -10.51 9.97 5.59
CA ALA A 35 -10.41 8.64 6.19
C ALA A 35 -10.45 8.65 7.72
N GLY A 36 -9.86 9.65 8.36
CA GLY A 36 -9.84 9.81 9.82
C GLY A 36 -9.21 8.65 10.57
N ALA A 37 -8.29 7.91 9.94
CA ALA A 37 -7.65 6.71 10.49
C ALA A 37 -6.23 6.99 10.98
N ARG A 38 -5.72 6.15 11.90
CA ARG A 38 -4.35 6.26 12.38
C ARG A 38 -3.31 5.83 11.35
N LEU A 39 -3.65 4.86 10.49
CA LEU A 39 -2.87 4.44 9.33
C LEU A 39 -3.75 4.52 8.09
N THR A 40 -3.32 5.27 7.08
CA THR A 40 -4.00 5.37 5.78
C THR A 40 -3.09 4.82 4.69
N VAL A 41 -3.58 3.81 3.97
CA VAL A 41 -2.81 3.06 2.99
C VAL A 41 -3.33 3.33 1.59
N PHE A 42 -2.43 3.65 0.68
CA PHE A 42 -2.69 3.92 -0.72
C PHE A 42 -2.19 2.78 -1.63
N PRO A 43 -2.71 2.65 -2.85
CA PRO A 43 -2.35 1.59 -3.79
C PRO A 43 -0.90 1.63 -4.27
N GLU A 44 -0.48 0.55 -4.95
CA GLU A 44 0.77 0.48 -5.70
C GLU A 44 0.86 1.64 -6.70
N CYS A 45 2.05 2.25 -6.78
CA CYS A 45 2.35 3.40 -7.64
C CYS A 45 1.34 4.57 -7.51
N SER A 46 0.74 4.75 -6.34
CA SER A 46 -0.32 5.73 -6.15
C SER A 46 0.12 7.19 -6.32
N LEU A 47 1.42 7.48 -6.26
CA LEU A 47 1.94 8.83 -6.51
C LEU A 47 2.12 9.16 -8.00
N THR A 48 2.32 8.17 -8.85
CA THR A 48 2.66 8.37 -10.27
C THR A 48 1.67 7.74 -11.25
N GLY A 49 0.73 6.92 -10.74
CA GLY A 49 0.09 5.89 -11.55
C GLY A 49 1.07 4.77 -11.90
N TYR A 50 0.55 3.64 -12.37
CA TYR A 50 1.39 2.51 -12.79
C TYR A 50 1.93 2.74 -14.20
N ASP A 51 3.04 3.44 -14.28
CA ASP A 51 3.79 3.70 -15.50
C ASP A 51 5.29 3.42 -15.25
N PRO A 52 5.87 2.40 -15.90
CA PRO A 52 7.31 2.10 -15.78
C PRO A 52 8.24 3.25 -16.23
N ALA A 53 7.72 4.23 -16.98
CA ALA A 53 8.48 5.41 -17.40
C ALA A 53 8.25 6.64 -16.50
N ALA A 54 7.37 6.55 -15.48
CA ALA A 54 7.09 7.67 -14.59
C ALA A 54 8.33 8.10 -13.81
N GLU A 55 8.41 9.40 -13.51
CA GLU A 55 9.49 9.98 -12.70
C GLU A 55 9.59 9.31 -11.32
N ALA A 56 10.80 9.02 -10.87
CA ALA A 56 11.03 8.56 -9.51
C ALA A 56 11.08 9.75 -8.54
N VAL A 57 10.54 9.57 -7.34
CA VAL A 57 10.65 10.53 -6.24
C VAL A 57 11.84 10.18 -5.34
N THR A 58 12.33 11.14 -4.55
CA THR A 58 13.22 10.88 -3.41
C THR A 58 12.41 10.91 -2.11
N ALA A 59 12.96 10.40 -1.02
CA ALA A 59 12.29 10.47 0.28
C ALA A 59 12.15 11.90 0.83
N ASP A 60 13.00 12.81 0.37
CA ASP A 60 13.00 14.24 0.70
C ASP A 60 12.38 15.12 -0.40
N ASP A 61 11.60 14.53 -1.31
CA ASP A 61 10.93 15.27 -2.39
C ASP A 61 9.93 16.28 -1.80
N PRO A 62 10.08 17.60 -2.05
CA PRO A 62 9.20 18.60 -1.48
C PRO A 62 7.75 18.51 -1.97
N ARG A 63 7.50 17.79 -3.07
CA ARG A 63 6.13 17.53 -3.53
C ARG A 63 5.33 16.67 -2.54
N LEU A 64 5.99 15.96 -1.61
CA LEU A 64 5.36 15.17 -0.55
C LEU A 64 4.86 16.02 0.63
N ASP A 65 5.30 17.27 0.78
CA ASP A 65 4.96 18.15 1.90
C ASP A 65 3.46 18.26 2.18
N PRO A 66 2.56 18.44 1.18
CA PRO A 66 1.12 18.54 1.46
C PRO A 66 0.53 17.29 2.14
N LEU A 67 1.07 16.10 1.85
CA LEU A 67 0.65 14.87 2.50
C LEU A 67 1.26 14.73 3.90
N ALA A 68 2.51 15.13 4.08
CA ALA A 68 3.17 15.19 5.38
C ALA A 68 2.43 16.17 6.32
N ASP A 69 2.02 17.33 5.80
CA ASP A 69 1.21 18.30 6.54
C ASP A 69 -0.14 17.69 6.97
N ALA A 70 -0.83 17.00 6.08
CA ALA A 70 -2.08 16.31 6.40
C ALA A 70 -1.87 15.23 7.49
N CYS A 71 -0.76 14.49 7.44
CA CYS A 71 -0.40 13.53 8.49
C CYS A 71 -0.20 14.23 9.85
N ARG A 72 0.48 15.38 9.87
CA ARG A 72 0.71 16.18 11.08
C ARG A 72 -0.60 16.72 11.66
N GLU A 73 -1.49 17.25 10.81
CA GLU A 73 -2.78 17.79 11.19
C GLU A 73 -3.70 16.75 11.84
N THR A 74 -3.69 15.53 11.30
CA THR A 74 -4.61 14.45 11.71
C THR A 74 -4.00 13.48 12.72
N GLY A 75 -2.69 13.53 12.94
CA GLY A 75 -1.95 12.55 13.73
C GLY A 75 -1.88 11.17 13.07
N SER A 76 -2.09 11.10 11.74
CA SER A 76 -2.11 9.87 10.95
C SER A 76 -0.73 9.54 10.40
N THR A 77 -0.56 8.28 9.99
CA THR A 77 0.55 7.84 9.14
C THR A 77 -0.01 7.50 7.75
N ALA A 78 0.54 8.11 6.70
CA ALA A 78 0.27 7.72 5.32
C ALA A 78 1.28 6.66 4.86
N LEU A 79 0.80 5.63 4.16
CA LEU A 79 1.64 4.66 3.47
C LEU A 79 1.35 4.76 1.96
N VAL A 80 2.31 5.27 1.20
CA VAL A 80 2.19 5.49 -0.26
C VAL A 80 3.24 4.71 -1.02
N CYS A 81 2.93 4.33 -2.26
CA CYS A 81 3.85 3.60 -3.13
C CYS A 81 4.30 4.45 -4.32
N ALA A 82 5.59 4.42 -4.62
CA ALA A 82 6.19 5.12 -5.74
C ALA A 82 7.42 4.42 -6.30
N ALA A 83 7.81 4.80 -7.53
CA ALA A 83 9.17 4.66 -7.98
C ALA A 83 10.06 5.58 -7.12
N LEU A 84 11.09 5.04 -6.49
CA LEU A 84 11.99 5.73 -5.58
C LEU A 84 13.39 5.80 -6.18
N ALA A 85 13.93 7.01 -6.32
CA ALA A 85 15.33 7.23 -6.63
C ALA A 85 16.16 7.23 -5.33
N GLU A 86 17.22 6.44 -5.32
CA GLU A 86 18.08 6.24 -4.16
C GLU A 86 19.53 6.66 -4.46
N PRO A 87 20.36 6.88 -3.44
CA PRO A 87 21.77 7.20 -3.64
C PRO A 87 22.49 6.17 -4.52
N GLY A 88 23.37 6.65 -5.38
CA GLY A 88 24.11 5.79 -6.31
C GLY A 88 23.38 5.48 -7.62
N GLY A 89 22.26 6.14 -7.90
CA GLY A 89 21.50 5.96 -9.15
C GLY A 89 20.67 4.68 -9.19
N VAL A 90 20.42 4.09 -8.04
CA VAL A 90 19.53 2.93 -7.89
C VAL A 90 18.08 3.40 -7.84
N GLU A 91 17.18 2.69 -8.51
CA GLU A 91 15.74 2.90 -8.38
C GLU A 91 15.04 1.64 -7.87
N SER A 92 14.03 1.81 -7.05
CA SER A 92 13.21 0.73 -6.52
C SER A 92 11.72 1.11 -6.54
N LEU A 93 10.82 0.12 -6.57
CA LEU A 93 9.42 0.34 -6.17
C LEU A 93 9.33 0.22 -4.66
N ALA A 94 8.90 1.28 -3.99
CA ALA A 94 8.97 1.37 -2.55
C ALA A 94 7.69 1.88 -1.89
N LEU A 95 7.45 1.44 -0.66
CA LEU A 95 6.51 2.05 0.26
C LEU A 95 7.24 3.10 1.11
N LEU A 96 6.67 4.30 1.10
CA LEU A 96 7.07 5.43 1.93
C LEU A 96 6.04 5.60 3.04
N ALA A 97 6.49 5.69 4.29
CA ALA A 97 5.66 6.06 5.43
C ALA A 97 5.92 7.53 5.80
N LEU A 98 4.86 8.33 5.79
CA LEU A 98 4.87 9.74 6.18
C LEU A 98 4.05 9.86 7.48
N ASP A 99 4.62 10.44 8.54
CA ASP A 99 3.92 10.64 9.82
C ASP A 99 3.81 12.12 10.24
N GLY A 100 4.17 13.02 9.33
CA GLY A 100 4.15 14.47 9.56
C GLY A 100 5.41 15.01 10.21
N THR A 101 6.33 14.16 10.63
CA THR A 101 7.66 14.55 11.15
C THR A 101 8.78 14.03 10.25
N ASP A 102 8.56 12.88 9.60
CA ASP A 102 9.58 12.20 8.79
C ASP A 102 8.94 11.48 7.60
N VAL A 103 9.74 11.24 6.56
CA VAL A 103 9.40 10.38 5.41
C VAL A 103 10.41 9.25 5.36
N ARG A 104 9.95 8.04 5.59
CA ARG A 104 10.81 6.85 5.69
C ARG A 104 10.48 5.83 4.61
N VAL A 105 11.51 5.30 3.98
CA VAL A 105 11.39 4.12 3.12
C VAL A 105 11.24 2.89 4.01
N VAL A 106 10.05 2.29 4.02
CA VAL A 106 9.71 1.19 4.93
C VAL A 106 9.68 -0.17 4.26
N HIS A 107 9.54 -0.23 2.93
CA HIS A 107 9.60 -1.46 2.16
C HIS A 107 10.05 -1.18 0.73
N ARG A 108 10.80 -2.11 0.12
CA ARG A 108 11.08 -2.16 -1.31
C ARG A 108 10.52 -3.45 -1.86
N LYS A 109 9.82 -3.37 -2.99
CA LYS A 109 9.23 -4.53 -3.66
C LYS A 109 10.28 -5.61 -3.86
N THR A 110 10.03 -6.80 -3.33
CA THR A 110 11.00 -7.92 -3.37
C THR A 110 10.82 -8.79 -4.62
N HIS A 111 9.61 -8.84 -5.16
CA HIS A 111 9.27 -9.63 -6.35
C HIS A 111 8.81 -8.69 -7.47
N LEU A 112 9.73 -8.35 -8.36
CA LEU A 112 9.43 -7.52 -9.52
C LEU A 112 8.70 -8.31 -10.60
N HIS A 113 7.86 -7.64 -11.39
CA HIS A 113 7.02 -8.25 -12.41
C HIS A 113 7.05 -7.45 -13.73
N GLY A 114 7.12 -8.16 -14.86
CA GLY A 114 7.05 -7.53 -16.18
C GLY A 114 8.15 -6.49 -16.40
N ALA A 115 7.77 -5.30 -16.89
CA ALA A 115 8.72 -4.21 -17.20
C ALA A 115 9.42 -3.63 -15.97
N GLU A 116 8.97 -3.94 -14.75
CA GLU A 116 9.64 -3.50 -13.53
C GLU A 116 11.07 -4.05 -13.42
N VAL A 117 11.29 -5.26 -13.93
CA VAL A 117 12.59 -5.96 -13.89
C VAL A 117 13.69 -5.22 -14.66
N ASP A 118 13.32 -4.49 -15.70
CA ASP A 118 14.27 -3.74 -16.55
C ASP A 118 14.73 -2.43 -15.89
N ARG A 119 13.97 -1.92 -14.91
CA ARG A 119 14.22 -0.61 -14.30
C ARG A 119 14.63 -0.68 -12.83
N PHE A 120 13.91 -1.47 -12.05
CA PHE A 120 14.01 -1.41 -10.59
C PHE A 120 14.92 -2.50 -10.01
N THR A 121 15.55 -2.17 -8.90
CA THR A 121 16.29 -3.12 -8.07
C THR A 121 15.35 -3.70 -7.02
N PRO A 122 15.25 -5.03 -6.88
CA PRO A 122 14.38 -5.67 -5.89
C PRO A 122 14.89 -5.44 -4.47
N GLY A 123 13.96 -5.34 -3.52
CA GLY A 123 14.24 -5.38 -2.09
C GLY A 123 14.83 -6.72 -1.66
N ALA A 124 15.67 -6.71 -0.64
CA ALA A 124 16.41 -7.91 -0.21
C ALA A 124 15.61 -8.81 0.75
N ARG A 125 14.58 -8.27 1.42
CA ARG A 125 13.87 -8.99 2.51
C ARG A 125 12.50 -8.40 2.82
N PRO A 126 11.59 -9.19 3.44
CA PRO A 126 10.34 -8.69 4.00
C PRO A 126 10.58 -7.60 5.04
N SER A 127 9.59 -6.74 5.23
CA SER A 127 9.67 -5.58 6.13
C SER A 127 8.43 -5.46 7.00
N VAL A 128 8.58 -4.80 8.15
CA VAL A 128 7.50 -4.52 9.11
C VAL A 128 7.47 -3.03 9.40
N LEU A 129 6.27 -2.44 9.37
CA LEU A 129 5.98 -1.10 9.86
C LEU A 129 5.36 -1.21 11.26
N GLU A 130 5.96 -0.54 12.23
CA GLU A 130 5.37 -0.40 13.56
C GLU A 130 4.55 0.89 13.63
N VAL A 131 3.26 0.79 13.91
CA VAL A 131 2.33 1.92 14.02
C VAL A 131 1.24 1.61 15.05
N GLY A 132 0.99 2.56 15.96
CA GLY A 132 -0.03 2.39 17.00
C GLY A 132 0.16 1.16 17.90
N GLY A 133 1.40 0.69 18.08
CA GLY A 133 1.71 -0.51 18.86
C GLY A 133 1.43 -1.83 18.13
N ARG A 134 1.08 -1.77 16.82
CA ARG A 134 0.88 -2.93 15.95
C ARG A 134 2.03 -3.11 14.98
N ARG A 135 2.29 -4.32 14.59
CA ARG A 135 3.33 -4.74 13.64
C ARG A 135 2.68 -5.13 12.32
N ILE A 136 2.84 -4.30 11.30
CA ILE A 136 2.23 -4.46 9.99
C ILE A 136 3.29 -4.97 9.00
N GLY A 137 3.17 -6.21 8.56
CA GLY A 137 4.00 -6.79 7.51
C GLY A 137 3.61 -6.21 6.15
N LEU A 138 4.61 -5.81 5.36
CA LEU A 138 4.42 -5.04 4.13
C LEU A 138 4.66 -5.88 2.88
N ALA A 139 3.84 -5.64 1.86
CA ALA A 139 3.96 -6.22 0.52
C ALA A 139 3.57 -5.19 -0.55
N ILE A 140 4.18 -5.29 -1.73
CA ILE A 140 3.76 -4.55 -2.92
C ILE A 140 3.35 -5.59 -3.99
N CYS A 141 2.07 -5.61 -4.32
CA CYS A 141 1.44 -6.36 -5.43
C CYS A 141 1.98 -7.79 -5.60
N ALA A 142 2.96 -8.01 -6.50
CA ALA A 142 3.53 -9.32 -6.79
C ALA A 142 4.15 -10.02 -5.56
N ASP A 143 4.58 -9.28 -4.54
CA ASP A 143 5.02 -9.87 -3.27
C ASP A 143 3.92 -10.75 -2.66
N ALA A 144 2.67 -10.29 -2.69
CA ALA A 144 1.53 -11.04 -2.17
C ALA A 144 1.16 -12.27 -3.01
N SER A 145 1.67 -12.35 -4.25
CA SER A 145 1.49 -13.53 -5.12
C SER A 145 2.43 -14.68 -4.76
N VAL A 146 3.42 -14.44 -3.91
CA VAL A 146 4.45 -15.41 -3.54
C VAL A 146 4.19 -15.90 -2.11
N PRO A 147 3.68 -17.14 -1.91
CA PRO A 147 3.38 -17.65 -0.56
C PRO A 147 4.59 -17.61 0.39
N GLY A 148 5.79 -17.79 -0.12
CA GLY A 148 7.02 -17.69 0.66
C GLY A 148 7.27 -16.29 1.23
N HIS A 149 6.82 -15.22 0.53
CA HIS A 149 6.91 -13.85 1.05
C HIS A 149 6.00 -13.65 2.26
N ALA A 150 4.75 -14.08 2.18
CA ALA A 150 3.81 -13.99 3.30
C ALA A 150 4.30 -14.80 4.50
N ALA A 151 4.82 -16.02 4.28
CA ALA A 151 5.38 -16.86 5.33
C ALA A 151 6.58 -16.21 6.02
N ALA A 152 7.58 -15.75 5.26
CA ALA A 152 8.74 -15.07 5.81
C ALA A 152 8.39 -13.76 6.54
N THR A 153 7.36 -13.04 6.06
CA THR A 153 6.87 -11.85 6.74
C THR A 153 6.17 -12.19 8.05
N ALA A 154 5.40 -13.27 8.10
CA ALA A 154 4.73 -13.74 9.31
C ALA A 154 5.72 -14.18 10.42
N GLU A 155 6.87 -14.77 10.04
CA GLU A 155 7.96 -15.12 10.98
C GLU A 155 8.52 -13.91 11.72
N LEU A 156 8.31 -12.68 11.19
CA LEU A 156 8.69 -11.45 11.87
C LEU A 156 7.73 -11.09 13.02
N GLY A 157 6.68 -11.86 13.28
CA GLY A 157 5.72 -11.63 14.37
C GLY A 157 4.83 -10.43 14.10
N ILE A 158 4.08 -10.47 13.01
CA ILE A 158 3.17 -9.41 12.57
C ILE A 158 1.74 -9.60 13.10
N ASP A 159 1.00 -8.52 13.29
CA ASP A 159 -0.44 -8.50 13.58
C ASP A 159 -1.29 -8.51 12.29
N ALA A 160 -0.76 -7.93 11.22
CA ALA A 160 -1.42 -7.83 9.92
C ALA A 160 -0.43 -7.99 8.77
N TYR A 161 -0.86 -8.64 7.68
CA TYR A 161 -0.20 -8.66 6.39
C TYR A 161 -0.90 -7.69 5.45
N LEU A 162 -0.20 -6.65 5.01
CA LEU A 162 -0.73 -5.56 4.23
C LEU A 162 -0.11 -5.54 2.83
N ALA A 163 -0.95 -5.52 1.80
CA ALA A 163 -0.54 -5.34 0.42
C ALA A 163 -1.05 -4.00 -0.15
N SER A 164 -0.13 -3.24 -0.71
CA SER A 164 -0.39 -2.10 -1.59
C SER A 164 -0.28 -2.61 -3.03
N ALA A 165 -1.38 -2.64 -3.80
CA ALA A 165 -1.41 -3.37 -5.06
C ALA A 165 -2.21 -2.68 -6.16
N LEU A 166 -2.13 -3.24 -7.36
CA LEU A 166 -2.96 -2.91 -8.52
C LEU A 166 -3.37 -4.19 -9.22
N TYR A 167 -4.64 -4.32 -9.55
CA TYR A 167 -5.18 -5.43 -10.32
C TYR A 167 -6.00 -4.91 -11.50
N GLY A 168 -5.91 -5.59 -12.65
CA GLY A 168 -6.81 -5.37 -13.78
C GLY A 168 -8.25 -5.70 -13.43
N ALA A 169 -9.18 -5.29 -14.30
CA ALA A 169 -10.62 -5.50 -14.11
C ALA A 169 -11.12 -6.83 -14.73
N ASP A 170 -10.23 -7.70 -15.21
CA ASP A 170 -10.61 -8.99 -15.77
C ASP A 170 -10.90 -10.03 -14.67
N PRO A 171 -11.70 -11.10 -14.96
CA PRO A 171 -12.09 -12.07 -13.94
C PRO A 171 -10.93 -12.82 -13.25
N VAL A 172 -9.80 -13.03 -13.96
CA VAL A 172 -8.63 -13.71 -13.39
C VAL A 172 -7.92 -12.80 -12.38
N ALA A 173 -7.78 -11.51 -12.73
CA ALA A 173 -7.21 -10.50 -11.84
C ALA A 173 -8.08 -10.31 -10.59
N LEU A 174 -9.42 -10.29 -10.74
CA LEU A 174 -10.35 -10.19 -9.61
C LEU A 174 -10.22 -11.37 -8.65
N ALA A 175 -10.21 -12.60 -9.16
CA ALA A 175 -10.06 -13.80 -8.35
C ALA A 175 -8.72 -13.79 -7.58
N ARG A 176 -7.64 -13.37 -8.22
CA ARG A 176 -6.31 -13.26 -7.62
C ARG A 176 -6.26 -12.17 -6.54
N ARG A 177 -6.85 -10.99 -6.80
CA ARG A 177 -6.98 -9.91 -5.83
C ARG A 177 -7.59 -10.39 -4.52
N ASP A 178 -8.73 -11.10 -4.61
CA ASP A 178 -9.49 -11.51 -3.43
C ASP A 178 -8.85 -12.71 -2.69
N SER A 179 -8.03 -13.51 -3.37
CA SER A 179 -7.40 -14.69 -2.75
C SER A 179 -6.09 -14.40 -2.03
N GLN A 180 -5.19 -13.60 -2.61
CA GLN A 180 -3.81 -13.51 -2.15
C GLN A 180 -3.67 -13.07 -0.69
N VAL A 181 -4.30 -11.95 -0.33
CA VAL A 181 -4.22 -11.41 1.05
C VAL A 181 -5.10 -12.20 2.01
N ARG A 182 -6.28 -12.67 1.55
CA ARG A 182 -7.14 -13.57 2.32
C ARG A 182 -6.42 -14.86 2.71
N ASP A 183 -5.75 -15.49 1.76
CA ASP A 183 -5.08 -16.77 1.99
C ASP A 183 -3.87 -16.60 2.91
N ALA A 184 -3.13 -15.48 2.81
CA ALA A 184 -2.09 -15.12 3.76
C ALA A 184 -2.65 -14.92 5.18
N ALA A 185 -3.78 -14.21 5.33
CA ALA A 185 -4.45 -14.02 6.61
C ALA A 185 -4.88 -15.35 7.24
N ALA A 186 -5.47 -16.24 6.43
CA ALA A 186 -5.90 -17.56 6.88
C ALA A 186 -4.73 -18.46 7.27
N ALA A 187 -3.67 -18.50 6.45
CA ALA A 187 -2.53 -19.39 6.67
C ALA A 187 -1.70 -19.01 7.91
N HIS A 188 -1.63 -17.72 8.24
CA HIS A 188 -0.75 -17.22 9.29
C HIS A 188 -1.50 -16.69 10.54
N GLY A 189 -2.83 -16.71 10.54
CA GLY A 189 -3.64 -16.27 11.68
C GLY A 189 -3.50 -14.78 11.99
N VAL A 190 -3.27 -13.94 10.96
CA VAL A 190 -3.09 -12.49 11.05
C VAL A 190 -4.20 -11.75 10.27
N TRP A 191 -4.37 -10.46 10.49
CA TRP A 191 -5.22 -9.65 9.63
C TRP A 191 -4.66 -9.58 8.20
N GLY A 192 -5.54 -9.66 7.20
CA GLY A 192 -5.22 -9.38 5.79
C GLY A 192 -5.74 -8.01 5.39
N LEU A 193 -4.89 -7.15 4.85
CA LEU A 193 -5.23 -5.78 4.48
C LEU A 193 -4.79 -5.51 3.04
N LEU A 194 -5.69 -5.01 2.20
CA LEU A 194 -5.43 -4.71 0.79
C LEU A 194 -5.88 -3.30 0.44
N ALA A 195 -4.95 -2.44 0.04
CA ALA A 195 -5.24 -1.21 -0.69
C ALA A 195 -4.94 -1.43 -2.18
N THR A 196 -5.93 -1.24 -3.05
CA THR A 196 -5.78 -1.43 -4.50
C THR A 196 -6.45 -0.32 -5.28
N SER A 197 -5.92 -0.01 -6.48
CA SER A 197 -6.43 1.07 -7.33
C SER A 197 -7.83 0.78 -7.88
N ALA A 198 -8.63 1.83 -8.05
CA ALA A 198 -9.88 1.82 -8.80
C ALA A 198 -9.85 2.89 -9.90
N GLY A 199 -10.43 2.61 -11.05
CA GLY A 199 -10.36 3.49 -12.21
C GLY A 199 -9.01 3.43 -12.94
N PRO A 200 -8.62 4.47 -13.69
CA PRO A 200 -7.36 4.48 -14.42
C PRO A 200 -6.15 4.60 -13.49
N SER A 201 -5.02 3.95 -13.85
CA SER A 201 -3.74 4.08 -13.16
C SER A 201 -2.59 3.93 -14.16
N GLY A 202 -1.94 5.05 -14.51
CA GLY A 202 -0.86 5.07 -15.48
C GLY A 202 -1.24 4.41 -16.81
N THR A 203 -0.56 3.33 -17.18
CA THR A 203 -0.82 2.58 -18.41
C THR A 203 -2.06 1.68 -18.36
N TYR A 204 -2.69 1.51 -17.21
CA TYR A 204 -3.93 0.75 -17.05
C TYR A 204 -5.14 1.68 -17.24
N PRO A 205 -5.98 1.49 -18.27
CA PRO A 205 -7.18 2.32 -18.48
C PRO A 205 -8.26 2.05 -17.43
N ALA A 206 -8.25 0.88 -16.81
CA ALA A 206 -9.16 0.50 -15.74
C ALA A 206 -8.51 -0.50 -14.79
N THR A 207 -8.75 -0.31 -13.49
CA THR A 207 -8.34 -1.20 -12.42
C THR A 207 -9.54 -1.66 -11.59
N SER A 208 -9.35 -2.72 -10.82
CA SER A 208 -10.47 -3.50 -10.26
C SER A 208 -11.23 -2.84 -9.11
N GLY A 209 -10.61 -1.89 -8.38
CA GLY A 209 -11.10 -1.55 -7.05
C GLY A 209 -11.07 -2.76 -6.11
N GLY A 210 -11.90 -2.74 -5.07
CA GLY A 210 -12.03 -3.86 -4.13
C GLY A 210 -10.99 -3.87 -3.02
N SER A 211 -10.49 -2.70 -2.59
CA SER A 211 -9.73 -2.58 -1.35
C SER A 211 -10.50 -3.24 -0.21
N GLY A 212 -9.83 -4.04 0.62
CA GLY A 212 -10.56 -4.86 1.57
C GLY A 212 -9.73 -5.35 2.75
N ALA A 213 -10.43 -5.86 3.76
CA ALA A 213 -9.86 -6.39 4.98
C ALA A 213 -10.46 -7.75 5.33
N TRP A 214 -9.60 -8.68 5.76
CA TRP A 214 -9.94 -10.02 6.22
C TRP A 214 -9.44 -10.22 7.64
N ALA A 215 -10.29 -10.78 8.48
CA ALA A 215 -9.92 -11.15 9.85
C ALA A 215 -8.89 -12.30 9.87
N PRO A 216 -8.17 -12.51 10.98
CA PRO A 216 -7.39 -13.73 11.20
C PRO A 216 -8.26 -14.97 10.93
N GLY A 217 -7.80 -15.85 10.02
CA GLY A 217 -8.60 -16.97 9.51
C GLY A 217 -9.26 -16.74 8.15
N GLY A 218 -9.11 -15.54 7.55
CA GLY A 218 -9.49 -15.26 6.16
C GLY A 218 -10.97 -14.86 5.95
N ALA A 219 -11.74 -14.62 7.01
CA ALA A 219 -13.13 -14.13 6.87
C ALA A 219 -13.11 -12.66 6.39
N LEU A 220 -13.86 -12.35 5.33
CA LEU A 220 -14.02 -10.98 4.83
C LEU A 220 -14.74 -10.12 5.88
N VAL A 221 -14.13 -9.00 6.25
CA VAL A 221 -14.70 -8.03 7.20
C VAL A 221 -15.35 -6.85 6.46
N ALA A 222 -14.64 -6.30 5.49
CA ALA A 222 -15.13 -5.20 4.67
C ALA A 222 -14.41 -5.17 3.33
N GLN A 223 -15.11 -4.74 2.27
CA GLN A 223 -14.54 -4.56 0.95
C GLN A 223 -15.26 -3.42 0.23
N ALA A 224 -14.51 -2.56 -0.44
CA ALA A 224 -15.05 -1.52 -1.30
C ALA A 224 -15.55 -2.09 -2.63
N GLY A 225 -16.43 -1.34 -3.29
CA GLY A 225 -16.85 -1.60 -4.67
C GLY A 225 -15.76 -1.28 -5.71
N PRO A 226 -16.13 -1.22 -7.00
CA PRO A 226 -15.19 -0.92 -8.06
C PRO A 226 -14.89 0.58 -8.24
N ASP A 227 -15.61 1.47 -7.57
CA ASP A 227 -15.55 2.90 -7.81
C ASP A 227 -14.29 3.55 -7.20
N PRO A 228 -13.69 4.55 -7.88
CA PRO A 228 -12.56 5.33 -7.35
C PRO A 228 -12.88 6.02 -6.02
N ASP A 229 -11.82 6.31 -5.27
CA ASP A 229 -11.83 7.04 -4.00
C ASP A 229 -12.66 6.38 -2.87
N GLY A 230 -13.00 5.09 -3.05
CA GLY A 230 -13.57 4.29 -1.97
C GLY A 230 -12.58 4.13 -0.81
N ILE A 231 -13.10 4.18 0.42
CA ILE A 231 -12.31 4.02 1.65
C ILE A 231 -12.94 2.90 2.48
N VAL A 232 -12.14 1.88 2.79
CA VAL A 232 -12.51 0.83 3.74
C VAL A 232 -11.78 1.09 5.04
N THR A 233 -12.50 1.23 6.14
CA THR A 233 -11.91 1.43 7.47
C THR A 233 -12.18 0.23 8.36
N VAL A 234 -11.11 -0.25 9.03
CA VAL A 234 -11.19 -1.34 10.00
C VAL A 234 -10.38 -1.01 11.25
N THR A 235 -10.69 -1.67 12.35
CA THR A 235 -9.93 -1.55 13.61
C THR A 235 -9.32 -2.91 13.97
N LEU A 236 -8.01 -2.93 14.18
CA LEU A 236 -7.23 -4.12 14.57
C LEU A 236 -7.10 -4.23 16.07
#